data_c3f4bff88944df95d7474a2d5599557d
#
_entry.id   c3f4bff88944df95d7474a2d5599557d
#
_cell.length_a   1.000
_cell.length_b   1.000
_cell.length_c   1.000
_cell.angle_alpha   90.00
_cell.angle_beta   90.00
_cell.angle_gamma   90.00
#
_symmetry.space_group_name_H-M   'P 1'
#
loop_
_entity.id
_entity.type
_entity.pdbx_description
1 polymer ?
#
loop_
_entity_poly.entity_id
_entity_poly.type
_entity_poly.pdbx_seq_one_letter_code
_entity_poly.pdbx_strand_id
1 'polypeptide(L)'
;MRRNSHARLVSLFLVLFLAVLADPIGAGPKPLPDAIVRAHTVFIENETGFNELQYELVWELNKWGRFELAESREKADLILRLDNGNHVRAVPEGQYPNGAANALTETTEIPKGHTRIALLDPKTESLLWSDTHKTEGGKVKSGHLLDGLREAFESYEKSRR
;
A
#
# COMPACT_ATOMS: atom_id res chain seq x y z
N MET A 1 -30.88 -55.53 17.73
CA MET A 1 -31.07 -54.31 16.90
C MET A 1 -30.04 -53.22 17.27
N ARG A 2 -28.91 -53.16 16.57
CA ARG A 2 -27.89 -52.09 16.76
C ARG A 2 -28.00 -51.12 15.60
N ARG A 3 -28.57 -49.93 15.85
CA ARG A 3 -28.82 -48.89 14.86
C ARG A 3 -27.60 -47.96 14.77
N ASN A 4 -27.02 -47.96 13.60
CA ASN A 4 -26.11 -47.04 12.96
C ASN A 4 -25.91 -45.64 13.57
N SER A 5 -25.03 -45.53 14.58
CA SER A 5 -24.57 -44.20 15.09
C SER A 5 -23.49 -43.55 14.25
N HIS A 6 -22.87 -44.29 13.31
CA HIS A 6 -21.76 -43.76 12.50
C HIS A 6 -22.18 -42.88 11.34
N ALA A 7 -23.40 -43.00 10.85
CA ALA A 7 -23.90 -42.21 9.72
C ALA A 7 -24.16 -40.71 10.09
N ARG A 8 -24.45 -40.43 11.35
CA ARG A 8 -24.74 -39.06 11.82
C ARG A 8 -23.48 -38.23 12.07
N LEU A 9 -22.37 -38.89 12.45
CA LEU A 9 -21.09 -38.22 12.71
C LEU A 9 -20.41 -37.78 11.42
N VAL A 10 -20.49 -38.55 10.35
CA VAL A 10 -19.90 -38.23 9.06
C VAL A 10 -20.60 -37.02 8.41
N SER A 11 -21.93 -36.90 8.59
CA SER A 11 -22.71 -35.80 8.03
C SER A 11 -22.41 -34.47 8.74
N LEU A 12 -22.08 -34.50 10.05
CA LEU A 12 -21.75 -33.29 10.82
C LEU A 12 -20.37 -32.74 10.43
N PHE A 13 -19.40 -33.62 10.15
CA PHE A 13 -18.06 -33.22 9.71
C PHE A 13 -18.04 -32.64 8.30
N LEU A 14 -18.90 -33.13 7.41
CA LEU A 14 -18.99 -32.62 6.05
C LEU A 14 -19.57 -31.20 6.00
N VAL A 15 -20.53 -30.87 6.85
CA VAL A 15 -21.12 -29.52 6.94
C VAL A 15 -20.14 -28.52 7.54
N LEU A 16 -19.31 -28.96 8.51
CA LEU A 16 -18.30 -28.08 9.13
C LEU A 16 -17.14 -27.78 8.17
N PHE A 17 -16.81 -28.68 7.25
CA PHE A 17 -15.72 -28.50 6.29
C PHE A 17 -16.10 -27.57 5.11
N LEU A 18 -17.39 -27.46 4.75
CA LEU A 18 -17.85 -26.53 3.71
C LEU A 18 -17.90 -25.07 4.17
N ALA A 19 -17.93 -24.81 5.48
CA ALA A 19 -17.97 -23.44 6.03
C ALA A 19 -16.60 -22.74 6.02
N VAL A 20 -15.49 -23.47 5.79
CA VAL A 20 -14.11 -22.92 5.82
C VAL A 20 -13.65 -22.45 4.43
N LEU A 21 -14.40 -22.76 3.35
CA LEU A 21 -14.04 -22.35 1.99
C LEU A 21 -14.80 -21.11 1.49
N ALA A 22 -15.47 -20.39 2.38
CA ALA A 22 -15.95 -19.06 2.05
C ALA A 22 -14.78 -18.09 2.18
N ASP A 23 -13.87 -18.06 1.21
CA ASP A 23 -13.05 -16.88 0.98
C ASP A 23 -14.01 -15.69 0.87
N PRO A 24 -13.77 -14.60 1.61
CA PRO A 24 -14.57 -13.39 1.42
C PRO A 24 -14.30 -12.88 0.01
N ILE A 25 -15.14 -13.36 -0.94
CA ILE A 25 -15.17 -12.86 -2.31
C ILE A 25 -15.48 -11.36 -2.22
N GLY A 26 -14.47 -10.54 -2.51
CA GLY A 26 -14.61 -9.11 -2.70
C GLY A 26 -14.15 -8.28 -1.51
N ALA A 27 -12.86 -8.36 -1.18
CA ALA A 27 -12.23 -7.19 -0.57
C ALA A 27 -12.26 -6.09 -1.64
N GLY A 28 -13.27 -5.24 -1.61
CA GLY A 28 -13.27 -3.99 -2.39
C GLY A 28 -11.99 -3.21 -2.12
N PRO A 29 -11.64 -2.23 -2.95
CA PRO A 29 -10.43 -1.45 -2.75
C PRO A 29 -10.38 -0.96 -1.31
N LYS A 30 -9.25 -1.22 -0.62
CA LYS A 30 -9.07 -0.80 0.78
C LYS A 30 -9.33 0.70 0.86
N PRO A 31 -10.18 1.16 1.80
CA PRO A 31 -10.43 2.58 1.93
C PRO A 31 -9.13 3.32 2.22
N LEU A 32 -8.95 4.50 1.60
CA LEU A 32 -7.79 5.34 1.87
C LEU A 32 -7.77 5.73 3.35
N PRO A 33 -6.60 5.64 4.03
CA PRO A 33 -6.44 6.15 5.38
C PRO A 33 -6.79 7.63 5.47
N ASP A 34 -7.42 8.03 6.57
CA ASP A 34 -7.79 9.43 6.84
C ASP A 34 -6.59 10.38 6.76
N ALA A 35 -5.40 9.92 7.15
CA ALA A 35 -4.16 10.69 7.04
C ALA A 35 -3.87 11.11 5.60
N ILE A 36 -4.08 10.23 4.62
CA ILE A 36 -3.88 10.54 3.20
C ILE A 36 -4.96 11.51 2.70
N VAL A 37 -6.21 11.28 3.11
CA VAL A 37 -7.34 12.09 2.67
C VAL A 37 -7.24 13.54 3.14
N ARG A 38 -6.73 13.76 4.35
CA ARG A 38 -6.58 15.10 4.97
C ARG A 38 -5.28 15.80 4.60
N ALA A 39 -4.32 15.09 4.04
CA ALA A 39 -3.03 15.66 3.69
C ALA A 39 -3.17 16.71 2.58
N HIS A 40 -2.39 17.77 2.70
CA HIS A 40 -2.27 18.84 1.72
C HIS A 40 -0.89 18.90 1.09
N THR A 41 0.14 18.49 1.82
CA THR A 41 1.52 18.58 1.38
C THR A 41 2.21 17.23 1.33
N VAL A 42 3.09 17.04 0.34
CA VAL A 42 3.93 15.85 0.21
C VAL A 42 5.40 16.23 0.03
N PHE A 43 6.28 15.48 0.66
CA PHE A 43 7.71 15.53 0.40
C PHE A 43 8.12 14.31 -0.43
N ILE A 44 8.88 14.51 -1.51
CA ILE A 44 9.31 13.43 -2.40
C ILE A 44 10.66 12.89 -1.97
N GLU A 45 10.73 11.60 -1.71
CA GLU A 45 11.96 10.82 -1.53
C GLU A 45 12.18 9.88 -2.71
N ASN A 46 13.29 10.05 -3.43
CA ASN A 46 13.63 9.19 -4.54
C ASN A 46 14.80 8.28 -4.17
N GLU A 47 14.51 7.01 -3.90
CA GLU A 47 15.49 5.98 -3.58
C GLU A 47 15.79 5.06 -4.78
N THR A 48 15.28 5.37 -5.98
CA THR A 48 15.48 4.54 -7.18
C THR A 48 16.81 4.76 -7.86
N GLY A 49 17.43 5.93 -7.66
CA GLY A 49 18.59 6.40 -8.40
C GLY A 49 18.27 6.96 -9.81
N PHE A 50 17.00 6.99 -10.22
CA PHE A 50 16.56 7.54 -11.51
C PHE A 50 15.86 8.89 -11.32
N ASN A 51 16.53 9.97 -11.72
CA ASN A 51 15.95 11.32 -11.61
C ASN A 51 14.73 11.52 -12.51
N GLU A 52 14.66 10.81 -13.61
CA GLU A 52 13.54 10.86 -14.58
C GLU A 52 12.22 10.51 -13.90
N LEU A 53 12.19 9.49 -13.02
CA LEU A 53 10.98 9.11 -12.27
C LEU A 53 10.54 10.21 -11.32
N GLN A 54 11.49 10.92 -10.69
CA GLN A 54 11.16 12.05 -9.82
C GLN A 54 10.58 13.22 -10.61
N TYR A 55 11.14 13.53 -11.78
CA TYR A 55 10.61 14.59 -12.64
C TYR A 55 9.20 14.26 -13.15
N GLU A 56 8.97 13.02 -13.56
CA GLU A 56 7.64 12.55 -13.95
C GLU A 56 6.64 12.70 -12.81
N LEU A 57 7.01 12.23 -11.61
CA LEU A 57 6.17 12.32 -10.42
C LEU A 57 5.84 13.78 -10.05
N VAL A 58 6.82 14.69 -10.06
CA VAL A 58 6.60 16.12 -9.81
C VAL A 58 5.63 16.71 -10.83
N TRP A 59 5.80 16.36 -12.11
CA TRP A 59 4.92 16.83 -13.17
C TRP A 59 3.48 16.33 -12.98
N GLU A 60 3.31 15.04 -12.64
CA GLU A 60 2.00 14.45 -12.38
C GLU A 60 1.30 15.05 -11.16
N LEU A 61 2.03 15.28 -10.06
CA LEU A 61 1.50 15.93 -8.86
C LEU A 61 1.02 17.34 -9.15
N ASN A 62 1.84 18.13 -9.85
CA ASN A 62 1.47 19.50 -10.24
C ASN A 62 0.24 19.52 -11.16
N LYS A 63 0.15 18.59 -12.11
CA LYS A 63 -1.00 18.47 -13.01
C LYS A 63 -2.27 18.05 -12.27
N TRP A 64 -2.13 17.19 -11.26
CA TRP A 64 -3.26 16.73 -10.44
C TRP A 64 -3.74 17.82 -9.48
N GLY A 65 -2.82 18.59 -8.90
CA GLY A 65 -3.15 19.70 -8.00
C GLY A 65 -3.76 19.28 -6.66
N ARG A 66 -3.67 18.00 -6.29
CA ARG A 66 -4.22 17.50 -5.03
C ARG A 66 -3.30 17.76 -3.84
N PHE A 67 -2.00 17.78 -4.09
CA PHE A 67 -0.96 17.98 -3.09
C PHE A 67 -0.02 19.11 -3.52
N GLU A 68 0.45 19.87 -2.54
CA GLU A 68 1.54 20.82 -2.69
C GLU A 68 2.87 20.14 -2.32
N LEU A 69 3.96 20.52 -3.01
CA LEU A 69 5.28 20.00 -2.70
C LEU A 69 5.85 20.70 -1.48
N ALA A 70 6.17 19.95 -0.44
CA ALA A 70 6.85 20.45 0.73
C ALA A 70 8.35 20.61 0.45
N GLU A 71 8.95 21.67 1.00
CA GLU A 71 10.39 21.96 0.87
C GLU A 71 11.27 20.98 1.68
N SER A 72 10.70 20.39 2.74
CA SER A 72 11.41 19.43 3.59
C SER A 72 10.43 18.41 4.16
N ARG A 73 10.99 17.29 4.63
CA ARG A 73 10.25 16.19 5.25
C ARG A 73 9.43 16.65 6.48
N GLU A 74 10.01 17.54 7.28
CA GLU A 74 9.40 18.01 8.53
C GLU A 74 8.19 18.92 8.30
N LYS A 75 8.09 19.52 7.10
CA LYS A 75 6.98 20.39 6.69
C LYS A 75 5.90 19.64 5.92
N ALA A 76 6.11 18.35 5.66
CA ALA A 76 5.17 17.56 4.88
C ALA A 76 4.14 16.84 5.75
N ASP A 77 2.92 16.74 5.26
CA ASP A 77 1.89 15.87 5.83
C ASP A 77 2.14 14.40 5.49
N LEU A 78 2.76 14.13 4.33
CA LEU A 78 3.09 12.79 3.85
C LEU A 78 4.46 12.78 3.18
N ILE A 79 5.13 11.62 3.23
CA ILE A 79 6.28 11.33 2.39
C ILE A 79 5.80 10.49 1.21
N LEU A 80 6.13 10.91 0.00
CA LEU A 80 5.91 10.14 -1.21
C LEU A 80 7.25 9.60 -1.67
N ARG A 81 7.45 8.29 -1.47
CA ARG A 81 8.72 7.60 -1.73
C ARG A 81 8.64 6.82 -3.03
N LEU A 82 9.67 6.97 -3.85
CA LEU A 82 9.97 6.09 -4.99
C LEU A 82 11.08 5.11 -4.57
N ASP A 83 10.80 3.81 -4.70
CA ASP A 83 11.69 2.75 -4.26
C ASP A 83 11.69 1.59 -5.28
N ASN A 84 12.86 1.01 -5.55
CA ASN A 84 13.03 -0.13 -6.46
C ASN A 84 13.50 -1.41 -5.75
N GLY A 85 13.39 -1.45 -4.42
CA GLY A 85 13.78 -2.62 -3.61
C GLY A 85 15.28 -2.79 -3.40
N ASN A 86 16.12 -1.89 -3.92
CA ASN A 86 17.58 -1.99 -3.76
C ASN A 86 18.08 -1.49 -2.39
N HIS A 87 17.21 -0.93 -1.57
CA HIS A 87 17.55 -0.41 -0.26
C HIS A 87 16.88 -1.23 0.84
N VAL A 88 17.65 -2.13 1.44
CA VAL A 88 17.26 -2.75 2.72
C VAL A 88 17.55 -1.71 3.80
N ARG A 89 16.55 -0.92 4.20
CA ARG A 89 16.64 -0.21 5.48
C ARG A 89 16.54 -1.24 6.59
N ALA A 90 17.64 -1.46 7.30
CA ALA A 90 17.60 -2.10 8.60
C ALA A 90 16.77 -1.19 9.53
N VAL A 91 15.54 -1.58 9.84
CA VAL A 91 14.77 -0.95 10.93
C VAL A 91 15.54 -1.28 12.21
N PRO A 92 15.97 -0.28 13.02
CA PRO A 92 16.65 -0.56 14.27
C PRO A 92 15.71 -1.39 15.15
N GLU A 93 16.15 -2.59 15.49
CA GLU A 93 15.48 -3.47 16.45
C GLU A 93 15.41 -2.71 17.78
N GLY A 94 14.23 -2.28 18.24
CA GLY A 94 14.06 -1.77 19.60
C GLY A 94 13.33 -0.45 19.81
N GLN A 95 12.75 0.21 18.81
CA GLN A 95 12.08 1.49 19.01
C GLN A 95 10.56 1.47 18.80
N TYR A 96 9.87 0.51 19.42
CA TYR A 96 8.42 0.57 19.57
C TYR A 96 8.05 0.70 21.04
N PRO A 97 7.60 1.89 21.52
CA PRO A 97 6.94 1.98 22.80
C PRO A 97 5.60 1.24 22.68
N ASN A 98 5.42 0.20 23.49
CA ASN A 98 4.20 -0.59 23.66
C ASN A 98 4.00 -1.84 22.80
N GLY A 99 5.00 -2.69 22.62
CA GLY A 99 4.70 -4.13 22.39
C GLY A 99 3.84 -4.49 21.16
N ALA A 100 3.60 -3.58 20.25
CA ALA A 100 2.90 -3.85 19.00
C ALA A 100 3.88 -4.45 17.97
N ALA A 101 4.25 -5.70 18.22
CA ALA A 101 5.06 -6.52 17.30
C ALA A 101 4.30 -6.93 16.02
N ASN A 102 3.36 -6.13 15.58
CA ASN A 102 2.58 -6.33 14.36
C ASN A 102 2.52 -5.07 13.49
N ALA A 103 3.55 -4.23 13.52
CA ALA A 103 3.81 -3.43 12.33
C ALA A 103 4.13 -4.45 11.24
N LEU A 104 3.16 -4.70 10.38
CA LEU A 104 3.35 -5.45 9.16
C LEU A 104 4.56 -4.86 8.45
N THR A 105 5.71 -5.46 8.68
CA THR A 105 6.80 -5.39 7.74
C THR A 105 6.30 -6.22 6.55
N GLU A 106 5.31 -5.70 5.83
CA GLU A 106 5.06 -6.12 4.47
C GLU A 106 6.31 -5.69 3.70
N THR A 107 7.35 -6.47 3.86
CA THR A 107 8.46 -6.49 2.92
C THR A 107 7.88 -7.13 1.66
N THR A 108 6.99 -6.38 1.01
CA THR A 108 6.54 -6.74 -0.32
C THR A 108 7.77 -6.58 -1.18
N GLU A 109 8.42 -7.69 -1.50
CA GLU A 109 9.56 -7.69 -2.41
C GLU A 109 9.14 -6.99 -3.69
N ILE A 110 9.86 -5.93 -4.05
CA ILE A 110 9.60 -5.22 -5.29
C ILE A 110 10.22 -6.06 -6.41
N PRO A 111 9.42 -6.56 -7.37
CA PRO A 111 9.94 -7.38 -8.43
C PRO A 111 10.99 -6.63 -9.24
N LYS A 112 12.03 -7.34 -9.70
CA LYS A 112 13.07 -6.75 -10.55
C LYS A 112 12.45 -6.03 -11.75
N GLY A 113 12.90 -4.81 -12.01
CA GLY A 113 12.35 -3.96 -13.08
C GLY A 113 11.01 -3.32 -12.72
N HIS A 114 10.70 -3.22 -11.44
CA HIS A 114 9.55 -2.48 -10.94
C HIS A 114 10.01 -1.38 -9.99
N THR A 115 9.18 -0.35 -9.89
CA THR A 115 9.32 0.74 -8.92
C THR A 115 8.03 0.81 -8.11
N ARG A 116 8.18 0.83 -6.81
CA ARG A 116 7.09 1.11 -5.88
C ARG A 116 7.00 2.61 -5.65
N ILE A 117 5.78 3.12 -5.67
CA ILE A 117 5.43 4.41 -5.12
C ILE A 117 4.70 4.17 -3.80
N ALA A 118 5.11 4.85 -2.75
CA ALA A 118 4.57 4.65 -1.40
C ALA A 118 4.27 5.97 -0.73
N LEU A 119 3.14 6.05 -0.02
CA LEU A 119 2.83 7.13 0.90
C LEU A 119 3.10 6.68 2.32
N LEU A 120 3.90 7.46 3.03
CA LEU A 120 4.33 7.19 4.39
C LEU A 120 3.92 8.32 5.32
N ASP A 121 3.68 8.00 6.57
CA ASP A 121 3.58 8.99 7.65
C ASP A 121 4.98 9.55 7.94
N PRO A 122 5.19 10.89 7.93
CA PRO A 122 6.50 11.48 8.09
C PRO A 122 7.12 11.29 9.48
N LYS A 123 6.31 11.02 10.51
CA LYS A 123 6.76 10.87 11.90
C LYS A 123 7.10 9.43 12.26
N THR A 124 6.28 8.51 11.78
CA THR A 124 6.37 7.09 12.15
C THR A 124 7.01 6.23 11.06
N GLU A 125 7.15 6.77 9.84
CA GLU A 125 7.54 6.06 8.61
C GLU A 125 6.60 4.88 8.26
N SER A 126 5.43 4.85 8.88
CA SER A 126 4.44 3.80 8.61
C SER A 126 3.92 3.90 7.18
N LEU A 127 3.86 2.77 6.49
CA LEU A 127 3.29 2.67 5.16
C LEU A 127 1.77 2.88 5.23
N LEU A 128 1.26 3.89 4.55
CA LEU A 128 -0.16 4.23 4.49
C LEU A 128 -0.81 3.70 3.21
N TRP A 129 -0.09 3.74 2.10
CA TRP A 129 -0.53 3.26 0.80
C TRP A 129 0.67 2.98 -0.10
N SER A 130 0.54 2.04 -1.03
CA SER A 130 1.55 1.82 -2.07
C SER A 130 0.95 1.20 -3.33
N ASP A 131 1.64 1.47 -4.43
CA ASP A 131 1.43 0.84 -5.73
C ASP A 131 2.76 0.49 -6.37
N THR A 132 2.77 -0.42 -7.36
CA THR A 132 3.99 -0.93 -7.98
C THR A 132 3.85 -0.93 -9.49
N HIS A 133 4.76 -0.24 -10.15
CA HIS A 133 4.77 -0.06 -11.60
C HIS A 133 5.97 -0.76 -12.23
N LYS A 134 5.75 -1.36 -13.40
CA LYS A 134 6.86 -1.88 -14.21
C LYS A 134 7.63 -0.72 -14.81
N THR A 135 8.95 -0.72 -14.59
CA THR A 135 9.85 0.33 -15.08
C THR A 135 10.97 -0.27 -15.92
N GLU A 136 11.45 0.50 -16.88
CA GLU A 136 12.59 0.13 -17.71
C GLU A 136 13.40 1.40 -18.03
N GLY A 137 14.70 1.38 -17.66
CA GLY A 137 15.58 2.53 -17.87
C GLY A 137 15.09 3.82 -17.20
N GLY A 138 14.46 3.72 -16.01
CA GLY A 138 13.96 4.88 -15.28
C GLY A 138 12.65 5.47 -15.81
N LYS A 139 11.89 4.71 -16.62
CA LYS A 139 10.58 5.14 -17.15
C LYS A 139 9.51 4.11 -16.84
N VAL A 140 8.30 4.57 -16.55
CA VAL A 140 7.13 3.69 -16.39
C VAL A 140 6.72 3.16 -17.78
N LYS A 141 6.47 1.85 -17.87
CA LYS A 141 6.12 1.20 -19.17
C LYS A 141 4.69 1.45 -19.63
N SER A 142 3.78 1.66 -18.71
CA SER A 142 2.36 1.85 -19.02
C SER A 142 1.68 2.67 -17.92
N GLY A 143 0.85 3.62 -18.32
CA GLY A 143 0.16 4.51 -17.38
C GLY A 143 1.08 5.58 -16.78
N HIS A 144 0.61 6.16 -15.70
CA HIS A 144 1.31 7.19 -14.94
C HIS A 144 1.56 6.69 -13.52
N LEU A 145 2.61 7.23 -12.87
CA LEU A 145 3.00 6.83 -11.51
C LEU A 145 1.88 6.99 -10.48
N LEU A 146 0.99 7.96 -10.66
CA LEU A 146 -0.07 8.29 -9.71
C LEU A 146 -1.44 7.70 -10.05
N ASP A 147 -1.57 6.90 -11.11
CA ASP A 147 -2.89 6.39 -11.56
C ASP A 147 -3.60 5.60 -10.46
N GLY A 148 -2.91 4.66 -9.81
CA GLY A 148 -3.50 3.87 -8.71
C GLY A 148 -3.91 4.73 -7.51
N LEU A 149 -3.16 5.79 -7.19
CA LEU A 149 -3.53 6.71 -6.11
C LEU A 149 -4.75 7.55 -6.49
N ARG A 150 -4.83 8.04 -7.72
CA ARG A 150 -6.01 8.78 -8.23
C ARG A 150 -7.26 7.93 -8.18
N GLU A 151 -7.19 6.68 -8.66
CA GLU A 151 -8.30 5.72 -8.59
C GLU A 151 -8.75 5.44 -7.15
N ALA A 152 -7.80 5.33 -6.22
CA ALA A 152 -8.12 5.16 -4.81
C ALA A 152 -8.87 6.37 -4.22
N PHE A 153 -8.48 7.61 -4.59
CA PHE A 153 -9.21 8.82 -4.19
C PHE A 153 -10.61 8.89 -4.81
N GLU A 154 -10.76 8.59 -6.10
CA GLU A 154 -12.08 8.55 -6.75
C GLU A 154 -13.01 7.52 -6.11
N SER A 155 -12.49 6.36 -5.76
CA SER A 155 -13.23 5.31 -5.07
C SER A 155 -13.68 5.75 -3.68
N TYR A 156 -12.79 6.44 -2.95
CA TYR A 156 -13.10 7.01 -1.64
C TYR A 156 -14.21 8.07 -1.75
N GLU A 157 -14.14 8.98 -2.70
CA GLU A 157 -15.18 10.02 -2.91
C GLU A 157 -16.53 9.41 -3.29
N LYS A 158 -16.54 8.38 -4.15
CA LYS A 158 -17.77 7.66 -4.53
C LYS A 158 -18.44 6.97 -3.34
N SER A 159 -17.65 6.44 -2.40
CA SER A 159 -18.17 5.74 -1.22
C SER A 159 -18.84 6.67 -0.19
N ARG A 160 -18.65 7.98 -0.31
CA ARG A 160 -19.20 9.01 0.62
C ARG A 160 -20.46 9.72 0.10
N ARG A 161 -20.84 9.44 -1.14
CA ARG A 161 -22.07 9.97 -1.75
C ARG A 161 -23.22 9.01 -1.54
#